data_f9373365edefd546104d82a5a29fa410
#
_entry.id   f9373365edefd546104d82a5a29fa410
#
_cell.length_a   1.000
_cell.length_b   1.000
_cell.length_c   1.000
_cell.angle_alpha   90.00
_cell.angle_beta   90.00
_cell.angle_gamma   90.00
#
_symmetry.space_group_name_H-M   'P 1'
#
loop_
_entity.id
_entity.type
_entity.pdbx_description
1 polymer ?
#
loop_
_entity_poly.entity_id
_entity_poly.type
_entity_poly.pdbx_seq_one_letter_code
_entity_poly.pdbx_strand_id
1 'polypeptide(L)'
;VGPAACGRPILLDPVGVMSSSFRFDAARTLLQTGAITVIKGNSAEGKALLSWQGEGGKGVDSLSDDHPERIAKALACKFHCTAAVTGATDAVSDGTVTYLAHNGTAYLGRITGAGCMTGTLMAAALGVYPESPLYAALWGLTVMNTGAELAEKDVPGPGTFRAHLMDAISQHEGHRLYNLFKGGPAK
;
A
#
# COMPACT_ATOMS: atom_id res chain seq x y z
N VAL A 1 -22.07 0.30 14.45
CA VAL A 1 -22.00 -0.78 13.46
C VAL A 1 -20.96 -0.36 12.43
N GLY A 2 -19.78 -0.99 12.46
CA GLY A 2 -18.68 -0.63 11.58
C GLY A 2 -18.88 -1.13 10.14
N PRO A 3 -18.10 -0.62 9.17
CA PRO A 3 -18.16 -1.05 7.76
C PRO A 3 -18.06 -2.56 7.55
N ALA A 4 -17.31 -3.26 8.41
CA ALA A 4 -17.20 -4.73 8.39
C ALA A 4 -18.54 -5.44 8.58
N ALA A 5 -19.43 -4.88 9.41
CA ALA A 5 -20.77 -5.44 9.62
C ALA A 5 -21.69 -5.28 8.40
N CYS A 6 -21.31 -4.42 7.46
CA CYS A 6 -22.01 -4.21 6.19
C CYS A 6 -21.39 -5.01 5.03
N GLY A 7 -20.41 -5.89 5.30
CA GLY A 7 -19.70 -6.65 4.26
C GLY A 7 -18.88 -5.78 3.30
N ARG A 8 -18.53 -4.55 3.70
CA ARG A 8 -17.73 -3.64 2.88
C ARG A 8 -16.24 -3.89 3.10
N PRO A 9 -15.42 -3.89 2.04
CA PRO A 9 -13.97 -4.02 2.20
C PRO A 9 -13.38 -2.80 2.90
N ILE A 10 -12.34 -3.02 3.71
CA ILE A 10 -11.68 -1.99 4.51
C ILE A 10 -10.20 -1.96 4.18
N LEU A 11 -9.70 -0.78 3.81
CA LEU A 11 -8.27 -0.52 3.71
C LEU A 11 -7.79 0.20 4.96
N LEU A 12 -6.73 -0.31 5.58
CA LEU A 12 -6.01 0.33 6.69
C LEU A 12 -4.69 0.88 6.19
N ASP A 13 -4.50 2.20 6.34
CA ASP A 13 -3.21 2.89 6.16
C ASP A 13 -2.71 3.35 7.56
N PRO A 14 -1.82 2.58 8.23
CA PRO A 14 -1.40 2.85 9.60
C PRO A 14 -0.33 3.95 9.67
N VAL A 15 -0.62 5.09 9.08
CA VAL A 15 0.29 6.24 8.96
C VAL A 15 0.90 6.60 10.31
N GLY A 16 2.24 6.55 10.37
CA GLY A 16 2.97 6.94 11.57
C GLY A 16 2.69 6.06 12.79
N VAL A 17 2.39 4.77 12.59
CA VAL A 17 2.11 3.81 13.66
C VAL A 17 3.21 3.75 14.72
N MET A 18 4.44 4.10 14.37
CA MET A 18 5.57 4.16 15.32
C MET A 18 5.68 5.49 16.07
N SER A 19 4.89 6.51 15.71
CA SER A 19 5.05 7.86 16.28
C SER A 19 4.43 8.02 17.65
N SER A 20 3.52 7.14 18.07
CA SER A 20 2.93 7.13 19.41
C SER A 20 2.28 5.78 19.72
N SER A 21 2.21 5.44 21.02
CA SER A 21 1.49 4.27 21.52
C SER A 21 0.01 4.30 21.13
N PHE A 22 -0.62 5.49 21.16
CA PHE A 22 -2.01 5.65 20.73
C PHE A 22 -2.26 5.18 19.29
N ARG A 23 -1.41 5.59 18.33
CA ARG A 23 -1.54 5.16 16.93
C ARG A 23 -1.30 3.67 16.77
N PHE A 24 -0.32 3.14 17.49
CA PHE A 24 -0.03 1.71 17.50
C PHE A 24 -1.21 0.89 18.04
N ASP A 25 -1.77 1.31 19.19
CA ASP A 25 -2.90 0.63 19.82
C ASP A 25 -4.18 0.72 18.99
N ALA A 26 -4.41 1.85 18.32
CA ALA A 26 -5.54 2.01 17.40
C ALA A 26 -5.42 1.06 16.20
N ALA A 27 -4.24 1.01 15.55
CA ALA A 27 -3.99 0.08 14.44
C ALA A 27 -4.15 -1.38 14.89
N ARG A 28 -3.60 -1.74 16.06
CA ARG A 28 -3.72 -3.06 16.66
C ARG A 28 -5.19 -3.45 16.88
N THR A 29 -5.97 -2.56 17.49
CA THR A 29 -7.40 -2.79 17.75
C THR A 29 -8.16 -3.07 16.46
N LEU A 30 -7.89 -2.29 15.39
CA LEU A 30 -8.52 -2.50 14.08
C LEU A 30 -8.11 -3.84 13.46
N LEU A 31 -6.82 -4.20 13.52
CA LEU A 31 -6.32 -5.46 12.99
C LEU A 31 -6.87 -6.69 13.72
N GLN A 32 -7.05 -6.58 15.05
CA GLN A 32 -7.64 -7.65 15.86
C GLN A 32 -9.09 -7.96 15.49
N THR A 33 -9.80 -7.05 14.84
CA THR A 33 -11.18 -7.32 14.38
C THR A 33 -11.26 -8.37 13.27
N GLY A 34 -10.14 -8.64 12.58
CA GLY A 34 -10.12 -9.52 11.39
C GLY A 34 -10.88 -8.95 10.19
N ALA A 35 -11.29 -7.68 10.24
CA ALA A 35 -12.13 -7.06 9.22
C ALA A 35 -11.35 -6.31 8.13
N ILE A 36 -10.03 -6.18 8.29
CA ILE A 36 -9.18 -5.44 7.35
C ILE A 36 -8.96 -6.30 6.11
N THR A 37 -9.33 -5.75 4.96
CA THR A 37 -9.16 -6.40 3.65
C THR A 37 -7.80 -6.10 3.04
N VAL A 38 -7.32 -4.86 3.19
CA VAL A 38 -6.01 -4.42 2.68
C VAL A 38 -5.29 -3.62 3.76
N ILE A 39 -4.03 -3.96 4.02
CA ILE A 39 -3.09 -3.12 4.77
C ILE A 39 -2.18 -2.44 3.75
N LYS A 40 -2.02 -1.13 3.83
CA LYS A 40 -1.04 -0.39 3.02
C LYS A 40 -0.16 0.44 3.93
N GLY A 41 1.15 0.32 3.80
CA GLY A 41 2.12 1.12 4.56
C GLY A 41 3.50 1.10 3.90
N ASN A 42 4.46 1.83 4.46
CA ASN A 42 5.86 1.70 4.07
C ASN A 42 6.55 0.56 4.83
N SER A 43 7.81 0.24 4.47
CA SER A 43 8.56 -0.84 5.11
C SER A 43 8.68 -0.67 6.63
N ALA A 44 8.87 0.55 7.14
CA ALA A 44 8.99 0.80 8.57
C ALA A 44 7.67 0.56 9.30
N GLU A 45 6.55 1.03 8.75
CA GLU A 45 5.20 0.78 9.28
C GLU A 45 4.86 -0.71 9.26
N GLY A 46 5.20 -1.40 8.17
CA GLY A 46 5.03 -2.84 8.05
C GLY A 46 5.81 -3.62 9.10
N LYS A 47 7.10 -3.30 9.29
CA LYS A 47 7.94 -3.93 10.33
C LYS A 47 7.40 -3.66 11.73
N ALA A 48 6.89 -2.46 12.01
CA ALA A 48 6.29 -2.13 13.30
C ALA A 48 5.05 -3.00 13.59
N LEU A 49 4.19 -3.23 12.59
CA LEU A 49 3.05 -4.12 12.75
C LEU A 49 3.47 -5.59 12.91
N LEU A 50 4.53 -6.01 12.24
CA LEU A 50 5.07 -7.37 12.36
C LEU A 50 5.72 -7.63 13.72
N SER A 51 6.36 -6.63 14.32
CA SER A 51 7.00 -6.74 15.64
C SER A 51 5.98 -6.91 16.79
N TRP A 52 4.71 -6.60 16.54
CA TRP A 52 3.66 -6.83 17.52
C TRP A 52 3.48 -8.32 17.79
N GLN A 53 3.75 -8.73 19.01
CA GLN A 53 3.51 -10.08 19.52
C GLN A 53 2.07 -10.11 20.05
N GLY A 54 1.14 -10.68 19.27
CA GLY A 54 -0.20 -11.05 19.77
C GLY A 54 -0.12 -12.25 20.71
N GLU A 55 -1.16 -12.49 21.49
CA GLU A 55 -1.25 -13.68 22.35
C GLU A 55 -1.04 -14.95 21.50
N GLY A 56 0.09 -15.64 21.68
CA GLY A 56 0.43 -16.91 21.04
C GLY A 56 1.36 -16.83 19.80
N GLY A 57 1.81 -15.66 19.38
CA GLY A 57 2.73 -15.54 18.23
C GLY A 57 4.20 -15.68 18.65
N LYS A 58 4.95 -16.67 18.14
CA LYS A 58 6.41 -16.59 18.07
C LYS A 58 6.73 -15.36 17.20
N GLY A 59 7.50 -14.40 17.76
CA GLY A 59 7.94 -13.24 17.03
C GLY A 59 8.55 -13.65 15.70
N VAL A 60 8.12 -13.00 14.61
CA VAL A 60 8.88 -13.09 13.37
C VAL A 60 10.21 -12.45 13.70
N ASP A 61 11.29 -13.26 13.69
CA ASP A 61 12.65 -12.77 13.85
C ASP A 61 12.79 -11.50 13.02
N SER A 62 13.29 -10.45 13.65
CA SER A 62 13.36 -9.10 13.09
C SER A 62 13.80 -9.20 11.64
N LEU A 63 12.89 -8.86 10.70
CA LEU A 63 13.25 -8.76 9.30
C LEU A 63 14.27 -7.62 9.21
N SER A 64 15.55 -7.99 9.34
CA SER A 64 16.67 -7.06 9.24
C SER A 64 16.79 -6.50 7.83
N ASP A 65 16.22 -7.21 6.86
CA ASP A 65 16.24 -6.87 5.46
C ASP A 65 15.08 -5.95 5.06
N ASP A 66 15.40 -4.95 4.24
CA ASP A 66 14.40 -4.03 3.65
C ASP A 66 13.76 -4.59 2.36
N HIS A 67 13.54 -5.91 2.32
CA HIS A 67 12.88 -6.59 1.21
C HIS A 67 11.36 -6.41 1.29
N PRO A 68 10.75 -5.53 0.48
CA PRO A 68 9.33 -5.20 0.58
C PRO A 68 8.43 -6.42 0.33
N GLU A 69 8.86 -7.35 -0.53
CA GLU A 69 8.13 -8.59 -0.82
C GLU A 69 8.00 -9.50 0.40
N ARG A 70 9.04 -9.59 1.22
CA ARG A 70 9.02 -10.38 2.46
C ARG A 70 8.12 -9.76 3.51
N ILE A 71 8.20 -8.43 3.64
CA ILE A 71 7.35 -7.68 4.58
C ILE A 71 5.88 -7.79 4.17
N ALA A 72 5.56 -7.58 2.88
CA ALA A 72 4.21 -7.69 2.38
C ALA A 72 3.63 -9.09 2.59
N LYS A 73 4.38 -10.13 2.24
CA LYS A 73 3.97 -11.52 2.45
C LYS A 73 3.75 -11.84 3.94
N ALA A 74 4.67 -11.41 4.81
CA ALA A 74 4.55 -11.64 6.24
C ALA A 74 3.32 -10.95 6.85
N LEU A 75 3.04 -9.70 6.44
CA LEU A 75 1.83 -8.97 6.85
C LEU A 75 0.57 -9.68 6.39
N ALA A 76 0.51 -10.07 5.12
CA ALA A 76 -0.63 -10.77 4.54
C ALA A 76 -0.93 -12.09 5.27
N CYS A 77 0.11 -12.88 5.53
CA CYS A 77 -0.02 -14.14 6.29
C CYS A 77 -0.44 -13.91 7.74
N LYS A 78 0.15 -12.88 8.41
CA LYS A 78 -0.13 -12.61 9.83
C LYS A 78 -1.55 -12.12 10.07
N PHE A 79 -2.05 -11.27 9.18
CA PHE A 79 -3.35 -10.60 9.37
C PHE A 79 -4.45 -11.15 8.45
N HIS A 80 -4.16 -12.19 7.66
CA HIS A 80 -5.10 -12.83 6.73
C HIS A 80 -5.78 -11.84 5.79
N CYS A 81 -5.01 -10.95 5.18
CA CYS A 81 -5.48 -9.90 4.28
C CYS A 81 -4.48 -9.66 3.13
N THR A 82 -4.81 -8.79 2.19
CA THR A 82 -3.81 -8.29 1.25
C THR A 82 -2.94 -7.23 1.92
N ALA A 83 -1.64 -7.23 1.64
CA ALA A 83 -0.72 -6.22 2.14
C ALA A 83 0.05 -5.55 1.00
N ALA A 84 0.10 -4.22 1.02
CA ALA A 84 0.86 -3.39 0.10
C ALA A 84 1.95 -2.64 0.88
N VAL A 85 3.20 -2.87 0.52
CA VAL A 85 4.37 -2.21 1.12
C VAL A 85 4.99 -1.28 0.10
N THR A 86 4.98 0.02 0.39
CA THR A 86 5.46 1.06 -0.52
C THR A 86 6.89 1.49 -0.19
N GLY A 87 7.67 1.77 -1.25
CA GLY A 87 9.08 2.16 -1.14
C GLY A 87 9.69 2.55 -2.48
N ALA A 88 11.00 2.35 -2.64
CA ALA A 88 11.67 2.50 -3.93
C ALA A 88 11.28 1.37 -4.91
N THR A 89 11.01 0.20 -4.39
CA THR A 89 10.28 -0.89 -5.03
C THR A 89 9.08 -1.18 -4.15
N ASP A 90 7.92 -1.27 -4.75
CA ASP A 90 6.70 -1.60 -4.04
C ASP A 90 6.40 -3.09 -4.13
N ALA A 91 5.74 -3.63 -3.12
CA ALA A 91 5.30 -5.02 -3.11
C ALA A 91 3.84 -5.13 -2.67
N VAL A 92 3.08 -6.00 -3.34
CA VAL A 92 1.70 -6.33 -2.96
C VAL A 92 1.58 -7.84 -2.85
N SER A 93 1.06 -8.34 -1.72
CA SER A 93 0.94 -9.77 -1.45
C SER A 93 -0.40 -10.11 -0.81
N ASP A 94 -0.94 -11.29 -1.14
CA ASP A 94 -2.07 -11.92 -0.44
C ASP A 94 -1.62 -13.08 0.49
N GLY A 95 -0.30 -13.24 0.66
CA GLY A 95 0.31 -14.33 1.40
C GLY A 95 0.69 -15.53 0.52
N THR A 96 0.03 -15.72 -0.61
CA THR A 96 0.30 -16.80 -1.57
C THR A 96 1.14 -16.28 -2.74
N VAL A 97 0.67 -15.21 -3.36
CA VAL A 97 1.33 -14.55 -4.49
C VAL A 97 1.81 -13.17 -4.05
N THR A 98 2.98 -12.79 -4.53
CA THR A 98 3.54 -11.44 -4.30
C THR A 98 3.93 -10.84 -5.63
N TYR A 99 3.52 -9.60 -5.86
CA TYR A 99 3.93 -8.80 -7.00
C TYR A 99 4.89 -7.71 -6.56
N LEU A 100 5.92 -7.48 -7.38
CA LEU A 100 6.79 -6.31 -7.28
C LEU A 100 6.42 -5.29 -8.35
N ALA A 101 6.43 -4.02 -8.00
CA ALA A 101 6.24 -2.90 -8.91
C ALA A 101 7.43 -1.93 -8.79
N HIS A 102 7.97 -1.56 -9.96
CA HIS A 102 9.16 -0.72 -10.08
C HIS A 102 8.85 0.65 -10.71
N ASN A 103 7.56 0.97 -10.85
CA ASN A 103 7.12 2.29 -11.27
C ASN A 103 7.24 3.28 -10.11
N GLY A 104 7.34 4.55 -10.46
CA GLY A 104 7.34 5.64 -9.51
C GLY A 104 8.51 6.58 -9.71
N THR A 105 8.55 7.63 -8.90
CA THR A 105 9.59 8.65 -8.96
C THR A 105 9.93 9.15 -7.56
N ALA A 106 11.18 9.61 -7.38
CA ALA A 106 11.64 10.22 -6.14
C ALA A 106 10.82 11.46 -5.73
N TYR A 107 10.12 12.10 -6.65
CA TYR A 107 9.24 13.23 -6.34
C TYR A 107 8.08 12.87 -5.40
N LEU A 108 7.60 11.61 -5.41
CA LEU A 108 6.58 11.15 -4.48
C LEU A 108 7.01 11.32 -3.02
N GLY A 109 8.29 11.09 -2.72
CA GLY A 109 8.86 11.32 -1.39
C GLY A 109 9.06 12.80 -1.02
N ARG A 110 8.93 13.72 -1.99
CA ARG A 110 9.11 15.17 -1.80
C ARG A 110 7.80 15.95 -1.61
N ILE A 111 6.66 15.27 -1.71
CA ILE A 111 5.33 15.85 -1.47
C ILE A 111 4.66 15.17 -0.30
N THR A 112 3.98 15.95 0.53
CA THR A 112 3.18 15.40 1.64
C THR A 112 1.90 14.78 1.12
N GLY A 113 1.57 13.59 1.63
CA GLY A 113 0.29 12.92 1.36
C GLY A 113 0.32 11.94 0.19
N ALA A 114 1.44 11.75 -0.51
CA ALA A 114 1.55 10.77 -1.60
C ALA A 114 1.10 9.36 -1.16
N GLY A 115 1.57 8.91 0.01
CA GLY A 115 1.16 7.62 0.56
C GLY A 115 -0.35 7.52 0.80
N CYS A 116 -0.95 8.54 1.41
CA CYS A 116 -2.41 8.57 1.64
C CYS A 116 -3.21 8.61 0.32
N MET A 117 -2.73 9.33 -0.69
CA MET A 117 -3.34 9.33 -2.03
C MET A 117 -3.27 7.94 -2.65
N THR A 118 -2.13 7.24 -2.54
CA THR A 118 -2.00 5.85 -2.99
C THR A 118 -3.02 4.94 -2.29
N GLY A 119 -3.15 5.05 -0.97
CA GLY A 119 -4.16 4.30 -0.20
C GLY A 119 -5.59 4.61 -0.65
N THR A 120 -5.89 5.87 -0.98
CA THR A 120 -7.21 6.27 -1.48
C THR A 120 -7.51 5.64 -2.85
N LEU A 121 -6.53 5.62 -3.77
CA LEU A 121 -6.69 4.97 -5.08
C LEU A 121 -6.89 3.45 -4.94
N MET A 122 -6.14 2.80 -4.03
CA MET A 122 -6.35 1.38 -3.71
C MET A 122 -7.75 1.14 -3.14
N ALA A 123 -8.22 1.99 -2.23
CA ALA A 123 -9.55 1.87 -1.64
C ALA A 123 -10.67 2.07 -2.66
N ALA A 124 -10.49 3.00 -3.61
CA ALA A 124 -11.43 3.20 -4.72
C ALA A 124 -11.50 1.96 -5.62
N ALA A 125 -10.35 1.40 -6.00
CA ALA A 125 -10.29 0.16 -6.78
C ALA A 125 -10.92 -1.03 -6.01
N LEU A 126 -10.65 -1.12 -4.71
CA LEU A 126 -11.20 -2.16 -3.84
C LEU A 126 -12.73 -2.06 -3.73
N GLY A 127 -13.29 -0.85 -3.79
CA GLY A 127 -14.73 -0.63 -3.84
C GLY A 127 -15.39 -1.13 -5.12
N VAL A 128 -14.64 -1.16 -6.23
CA VAL A 128 -15.10 -1.65 -7.55
C VAL A 128 -14.86 -3.15 -7.71
N TYR A 129 -13.74 -3.66 -7.19
CA TYR A 129 -13.31 -5.06 -7.30
C TYR A 129 -13.06 -5.68 -5.91
N PRO A 130 -14.09 -5.79 -5.07
CA PRO A 130 -13.93 -6.29 -3.70
C PRO A 130 -13.52 -7.77 -3.63
N GLU A 131 -13.82 -8.56 -4.67
CA GLU A 131 -13.45 -9.97 -4.80
C GLU A 131 -11.98 -10.21 -5.13
N SER A 132 -11.25 -9.17 -5.54
CA SER A 132 -9.84 -9.26 -5.94
C SER A 132 -8.96 -8.21 -5.25
N PRO A 133 -8.81 -8.26 -3.90
CA PRO A 133 -8.09 -7.23 -3.15
C PRO A 133 -6.63 -7.05 -3.58
N LEU A 134 -5.96 -8.14 -3.97
CA LEU A 134 -4.59 -8.12 -4.49
C LEU A 134 -4.48 -7.24 -5.74
N TYR A 135 -5.37 -7.48 -6.72
CA TYR A 135 -5.34 -6.72 -7.97
C TYR A 135 -5.87 -5.30 -7.80
N ALA A 136 -6.85 -5.08 -6.91
CA ALA A 136 -7.33 -3.75 -6.57
C ALA A 136 -6.20 -2.89 -5.96
N ALA A 137 -5.43 -3.44 -5.03
CA ALA A 137 -4.28 -2.76 -4.44
C ALA A 137 -3.19 -2.50 -5.48
N LEU A 138 -2.87 -3.49 -6.32
CA LEU A 138 -1.87 -3.34 -7.40
C LEU A 138 -2.30 -2.28 -8.42
N TRP A 139 -3.59 -2.23 -8.76
CA TRP A 139 -4.14 -1.22 -9.67
C TRP A 139 -3.98 0.19 -9.10
N GLY A 140 -4.43 0.42 -7.86
CA GLY A 140 -4.32 1.74 -7.22
C GLY A 140 -2.87 2.22 -7.09
N LEU A 141 -1.95 1.31 -6.80
CA LEU A 141 -0.51 1.55 -6.78
C LEU A 141 0.01 1.96 -8.17
N THR A 142 -0.38 1.20 -9.20
CA THR A 142 0.05 1.45 -10.59
C THR A 142 -0.43 2.81 -11.08
N VAL A 143 -1.69 3.19 -10.81
CA VAL A 143 -2.23 4.53 -11.16
C VAL A 143 -1.38 5.63 -10.53
N MET A 144 -1.08 5.52 -9.24
CA MET A 144 -0.28 6.53 -8.54
C MET A 144 1.12 6.66 -9.14
N ASN A 145 1.80 5.53 -9.30
CA ASN A 145 3.20 5.50 -9.69
C ASN A 145 3.41 5.89 -11.16
N THR A 146 2.57 5.41 -12.05
CA THR A 146 2.64 5.79 -13.48
C THR A 146 2.20 7.24 -13.69
N GLY A 147 1.20 7.72 -12.93
CA GLY A 147 0.84 9.13 -12.88
C GLY A 147 2.01 10.00 -12.43
N ALA A 148 2.76 9.55 -11.45
CA ALA A 148 3.96 10.24 -10.98
C ALA A 148 5.08 10.29 -12.03
N GLU A 149 5.32 9.19 -12.75
CA GLU A 149 6.30 9.15 -13.87
C GLU A 149 5.91 10.10 -15.02
N LEU A 150 4.61 10.26 -15.27
CA LEU A 150 4.11 11.22 -16.27
C LEU A 150 4.24 12.66 -15.77
N ALA A 151 3.96 12.87 -14.49
CA ALA A 151 3.94 14.19 -13.86
C ALA A 151 5.32 14.80 -13.64
N GLU A 152 6.38 14.00 -13.54
CA GLU A 152 7.74 14.51 -13.27
C GLU A 152 8.44 15.14 -14.48
N LYS A 153 7.88 14.98 -15.67
CA LYS A 153 8.46 15.50 -16.89
C LYS A 153 8.43 17.03 -16.87
N ASP A 154 9.60 17.61 -17.07
CA ASP A 154 9.79 19.06 -17.23
C ASP A 154 9.25 19.92 -16.07
N VAL A 155 9.23 19.39 -14.84
CA VAL A 155 8.77 20.13 -13.67
C VAL A 155 9.93 20.82 -12.93
N PRO A 156 9.80 22.10 -12.57
CA PRO A 156 10.84 22.84 -11.86
C PRO A 156 10.97 22.43 -10.38
N GLY A 157 9.94 21.76 -9.82
CA GLY A 157 9.96 21.40 -8.41
C GLY A 157 8.68 20.70 -7.92
N PRO A 158 8.64 20.36 -6.61
CA PRO A 158 7.57 19.54 -6.05
C PRO A 158 6.18 20.19 -6.07
N GLY A 159 6.09 21.52 -6.07
CA GLY A 159 4.79 22.22 -6.14
C GLY A 159 4.11 21.97 -7.49
N THR A 160 4.83 22.22 -8.59
CA THR A 160 4.32 21.97 -9.96
C THR A 160 4.11 20.47 -10.17
N PHE A 161 5.06 19.62 -9.69
CA PHE A 161 4.90 18.16 -9.74
C PHE A 161 3.57 17.72 -9.12
N ARG A 162 3.20 18.25 -7.94
CA ARG A 162 1.95 17.88 -7.28
C ARG A 162 0.72 18.23 -8.13
N ALA A 163 0.70 19.38 -8.78
CA ALA A 163 -0.40 19.76 -9.67
C ALA A 163 -0.48 18.82 -10.88
N HIS A 164 0.66 18.59 -11.56
CA HIS A 164 0.74 17.67 -12.70
C HIS A 164 0.37 16.23 -12.32
N LEU A 165 0.70 15.79 -11.10
CA LEU A 165 0.31 14.47 -10.60
C LEU A 165 -1.21 14.30 -10.53
N MET A 166 -1.92 15.31 -10.04
CA MET A 166 -3.39 15.26 -9.98
C MET A 166 -3.99 15.20 -11.38
N ASP A 167 -3.47 15.99 -12.32
CA ASP A 167 -3.90 15.97 -13.71
C ASP A 167 -3.61 14.60 -14.35
N ALA A 168 -2.40 14.06 -14.16
CA ALA A 168 -2.01 12.77 -14.71
C ALA A 168 -2.90 11.63 -14.17
N ILE A 169 -3.16 11.61 -12.85
CA ILE A 169 -4.05 10.61 -12.25
C ILE A 169 -5.46 10.70 -12.84
N SER A 170 -5.97 11.91 -13.03
CA SER A 170 -7.35 12.12 -13.55
C SER A 170 -7.52 11.68 -15.00
N GLN A 171 -6.44 11.61 -15.77
CA GLN A 171 -6.43 11.27 -17.21
C GLN A 171 -6.08 9.82 -17.49
N HIS A 172 -5.88 9.00 -16.45
CA HIS A 172 -5.55 7.59 -16.65
C HIS A 172 -6.68 6.79 -17.28
N GLU A 173 -6.36 6.16 -18.40
CA GLU A 173 -7.22 5.17 -19.06
C GLU A 173 -6.72 3.76 -18.75
N GLY A 174 -7.61 2.87 -18.33
CA GLY A 174 -7.25 1.54 -17.82
C GLY A 174 -6.38 0.71 -18.78
N HIS A 175 -6.60 0.79 -20.10
CA HIS A 175 -5.80 0.06 -21.09
C HIS A 175 -4.36 0.57 -21.20
N ARG A 176 -4.09 1.84 -20.86
CA ARG A 176 -2.73 2.41 -20.83
C ARG A 176 -1.93 1.93 -19.63
N LEU A 177 -2.59 1.70 -18.49
CA LEU A 177 -1.92 1.25 -17.27
C LEU A 177 -1.21 -0.08 -17.45
N TYR A 178 -1.84 -1.02 -18.15
CA TYR A 178 -1.25 -2.33 -18.44
C TYR A 178 0.09 -2.21 -19.17
N ASN A 179 0.17 -1.30 -20.14
CA ASN A 179 1.39 -1.08 -20.93
C ASN A 179 2.48 -0.29 -20.17
N LEU A 180 2.09 0.44 -19.13
CA LEU A 180 3.00 1.26 -18.33
C LEU A 180 3.52 0.52 -17.09
N PHE A 181 2.87 -0.56 -16.68
CA PHE A 181 3.27 -1.32 -15.50
C PHE A 181 4.65 -1.96 -15.69
N LYS A 182 5.55 -1.66 -14.76
CA LYS A 182 6.90 -2.23 -14.68
C LYS A 182 6.97 -3.12 -13.45
N GLY A 183 6.77 -4.40 -13.61
CA GLY A 183 6.76 -5.33 -12.48
C GLY A 183 6.31 -6.72 -12.87
N GLY A 184 6.12 -7.56 -11.86
CA GLY A 184 5.68 -8.93 -12.03
C GLY A 184 5.70 -9.72 -10.73
N PRO A 185 5.37 -11.02 -10.79
CA PRO A 185 5.45 -11.90 -9.63
C PRO A 185 6.87 -11.95 -9.08
N ALA A 186 7.02 -11.83 -7.76
CA ALA A 186 8.29 -12.06 -7.07
C ALA A 186 8.66 -13.55 -7.20
N LYS A 187 9.95 -13.79 -7.44
CA LYS A 187 10.50 -15.15 -7.58
C LYS A 187 10.75 -15.80 -6.24
#